data_2b720ad9f0940ce0b9a54aad943c2d98
#
_entry.id   2b720ad9f0940ce0b9a54aad943c2d98
#
_cell.length_a   1.000
_cell.length_b   1.000
_cell.length_c   1.000
_cell.angle_alpha   90.00
_cell.angle_beta   90.00
_cell.angle_gamma   90.00
#
_symmetry.space_group_name_H-M   'P 1'
#
loop_
_entity.id
_entity.type
_entity.pdbx_description
1 polymer ?
#
loop_
_entity_poly.entity_id
_entity_poly.type
_entity_poly.pdbx_seq_one_letter_code
_entity_poly.pdbx_strand_id
1 'polypeptide(L)'
;MNDVQKSSDDLARDERGLLYNPGARASMSAFALDGDTLALEAMAALRSALQAVDRLRARGAGNRGLSTGALDVLMRLGVAPGEGVTVGELARAGGVSSRNVTGLVDTLERDGLAARVPDRQDRRAVRVQITSQGRTWLDDFRLPARRAMESIFRGVEPDDVARLRHLCLSLVENQRRVERYLEGGGVTGQVVG
;
A
#
# COMPACT_ATOMS: atom_id res chain seq x y z
N MET A 1 -24.49 5.90 -33.30
CA MET A 1 -23.07 5.65 -33.14
C MET A 1 -22.65 6.24 -31.80
N ASN A 2 -23.07 5.59 -30.69
CA ASN A 2 -22.78 6.08 -29.31
C ASN A 2 -23.02 4.94 -28.29
N ASP A 3 -22.33 3.79 -28.48
CA ASP A 3 -22.50 2.62 -27.60
C ASP A 3 -21.17 2.03 -27.07
N VAL A 4 -20.08 2.80 -27.09
CA VAL A 4 -18.77 2.30 -26.66
C VAL A 4 -18.36 2.79 -25.24
N GLN A 5 -19.22 3.55 -24.54
CA GLN A 5 -18.91 4.09 -23.21
C GLN A 5 -19.81 3.52 -22.12
N LYS A 6 -20.35 2.31 -22.29
CA LYS A 6 -21.05 1.59 -21.23
C LYS A 6 -20.05 0.72 -20.47
N SER A 7 -19.69 1.23 -19.28
CA SER A 7 -19.31 0.49 -18.08
C SER A 7 -18.09 -0.45 -18.15
N SER A 8 -16.88 0.13 -18.10
CA SER A 8 -15.71 -0.62 -17.61
C SER A 8 -15.78 -0.95 -16.10
N ASP A 9 -16.86 -0.57 -15.41
CA ASP A 9 -17.04 -0.72 -13.96
C ASP A 9 -18.08 -1.79 -13.58
N ASP A 10 -18.79 -2.43 -14.52
CA ASP A 10 -19.76 -3.47 -14.20
C ASP A 10 -19.04 -4.78 -13.88
N LEU A 11 -19.14 -5.21 -12.62
CA LEU A 11 -18.67 -6.52 -12.19
C LEU A 11 -19.69 -7.60 -12.57
N ALA A 12 -19.21 -8.77 -13.02
CA ALA A 12 -20.00 -9.95 -13.29
C ALA A 12 -19.64 -11.09 -12.33
N ARG A 13 -20.42 -12.17 -12.37
CA ARG A 13 -20.12 -13.41 -11.66
C ARG A 13 -19.82 -14.53 -12.64
N ASP A 14 -18.79 -15.31 -12.35
CA ASP A 14 -18.46 -16.52 -13.09
C ASP A 14 -19.37 -17.70 -12.69
N GLU A 15 -19.17 -18.87 -13.30
CA GLU A 15 -19.91 -20.11 -13.01
C GLU A 15 -19.78 -20.57 -11.55
N ARG A 16 -18.73 -20.15 -10.85
CA ARG A 16 -18.49 -20.42 -9.42
C ARG A 16 -19.10 -19.35 -8.51
N GLY A 17 -19.78 -18.35 -9.09
CA GLY A 17 -20.36 -17.22 -8.36
C GLY A 17 -19.34 -16.16 -7.93
N LEU A 18 -18.08 -16.24 -8.37
CA LEU A 18 -17.03 -15.29 -8.01
C LEU A 18 -17.10 -14.05 -8.90
N LEU A 19 -16.89 -12.88 -8.28
CA LEU A 19 -16.86 -11.60 -8.98
C LEU A 19 -15.61 -11.51 -9.87
N TYR A 20 -15.79 -10.99 -11.08
CA TYR A 20 -14.72 -10.60 -11.99
C TYR A 20 -15.09 -9.33 -12.76
N ASN A 21 -14.09 -8.67 -13.35
CA ASN A 21 -14.32 -7.55 -14.25
C ASN A 21 -14.20 -8.00 -15.71
N PRO A 22 -15.30 -7.98 -16.49
CA PRO A 22 -15.30 -8.45 -17.89
C PRO A 22 -14.33 -7.67 -18.78
N GLY A 23 -14.22 -6.36 -18.59
CA GLY A 23 -13.30 -5.52 -19.36
C GLY A 23 -11.82 -5.84 -19.05
N ALA A 24 -11.48 -6.06 -17.77
CA ALA A 24 -10.14 -6.51 -17.39
C ALA A 24 -9.84 -7.90 -17.98
N ARG A 25 -10.77 -8.85 -17.87
CA ARG A 25 -10.61 -10.19 -18.47
C ARG A 25 -10.37 -10.12 -19.96
N ALA A 26 -11.19 -9.37 -20.71
CA ALA A 26 -11.01 -9.21 -22.17
C ALA A 26 -9.63 -8.61 -22.51
N SER A 27 -9.20 -7.58 -21.76
CA SER A 27 -7.89 -6.96 -21.96
C SER A 27 -6.73 -7.92 -21.66
N MET A 28 -6.86 -8.71 -20.58
CA MET A 28 -5.83 -9.69 -20.19
C MET A 28 -5.79 -10.87 -21.16
N SER A 29 -6.94 -11.34 -21.67
CA SER A 29 -7.00 -12.37 -22.72
C SER A 29 -6.30 -11.92 -24.00
N ALA A 30 -6.52 -10.69 -24.44
CA ALA A 30 -5.83 -10.13 -25.59
C ALA A 30 -4.31 -10.01 -25.38
N PHE A 31 -3.87 -9.75 -24.14
CA PHE A 31 -2.45 -9.65 -23.79
C PHE A 31 -1.77 -11.03 -23.65
N ALA A 32 -2.48 -12.03 -23.12
CA ALA A 32 -1.92 -13.34 -22.77
C ALA A 32 -1.83 -14.31 -23.96
N LEU A 33 -2.26 -13.91 -25.18
CA LEU A 33 -2.20 -14.76 -26.38
C LEU A 33 -2.73 -16.19 -26.10
N ASP A 34 -3.97 -16.30 -25.60
CA ASP A 34 -4.65 -17.55 -25.24
C ASP A 34 -4.11 -18.31 -24.02
N GLY A 35 -3.23 -17.68 -23.22
CA GLY A 35 -2.77 -18.21 -21.93
C GLY A 35 -3.77 -18.03 -20.78
N ASP A 36 -3.49 -18.66 -19.62
CA ASP A 36 -4.24 -18.45 -18.38
C ASP A 36 -4.16 -16.99 -17.92
N THR A 37 -5.29 -16.32 -17.77
CA THR A 37 -5.39 -14.90 -17.39
C THR A 37 -5.64 -14.69 -15.90
N LEU A 38 -5.89 -15.74 -15.12
CA LEU A 38 -6.33 -15.63 -13.73
C LEU A 38 -5.40 -14.80 -12.87
N ALA A 39 -4.09 -15.01 -12.98
CA ALA A 39 -3.10 -14.23 -12.24
C ALA A 39 -3.09 -12.75 -12.64
N LEU A 40 -3.24 -12.45 -13.93
CA LEU A 40 -3.32 -11.07 -14.45
C LEU A 40 -4.61 -10.38 -14.01
N GLU A 41 -5.75 -11.09 -14.06
CA GLU A 41 -7.04 -10.60 -13.56
C GLU A 41 -6.97 -10.31 -12.05
N ALA A 42 -6.35 -11.20 -11.27
CA ALA A 42 -6.16 -11.01 -9.82
C ALA A 42 -5.31 -9.78 -9.51
N MET A 43 -4.23 -9.53 -10.27
CA MET A 43 -3.41 -8.33 -10.12
C MET A 43 -4.18 -7.05 -10.49
N ALA A 44 -5.00 -7.10 -11.55
CA ALA A 44 -5.86 -5.98 -11.93
C ALA A 44 -6.92 -5.70 -10.84
N ALA A 45 -7.54 -6.73 -10.26
CA ALA A 45 -8.48 -6.62 -9.17
C ALA A 45 -7.85 -6.04 -7.91
N LEU A 46 -6.64 -6.50 -7.52
CA LEU A 46 -5.90 -5.96 -6.39
C LEU A 46 -5.62 -4.46 -6.56
N ARG A 47 -5.16 -4.05 -7.75
CA ARG A 47 -4.92 -2.64 -8.06
C ARG A 47 -6.20 -1.80 -7.95
N SER A 48 -7.32 -2.30 -8.50
CA SER A 48 -8.62 -1.63 -8.43
C SER A 48 -9.13 -1.50 -7.00
N ALA A 49 -8.94 -2.53 -6.17
CA ALA A 49 -9.28 -2.51 -4.76
C ALA A 49 -8.46 -1.47 -3.99
N LEU A 50 -7.14 -1.40 -4.21
CA LEU A 50 -6.27 -0.38 -3.60
C LEU A 50 -6.71 1.03 -3.98
N GLN A 51 -7.00 1.28 -5.27
CA GLN A 51 -7.52 2.57 -5.72
C GLN A 51 -8.87 2.93 -5.08
N ALA A 52 -9.76 1.96 -4.88
CA ALA A 52 -11.04 2.19 -4.21
C ALA A 52 -10.84 2.57 -2.73
N VAL A 53 -9.92 1.88 -2.03
CA VAL A 53 -9.53 2.20 -0.65
C VAL A 53 -8.96 3.60 -0.57
N ASP A 54 -8.05 3.98 -1.48
CA ASP A 54 -7.43 5.31 -1.49
C ASP A 54 -8.46 6.41 -1.77
N ARG A 55 -9.38 6.19 -2.72
CA ARG A 55 -10.50 7.13 -2.96
C ARG A 55 -11.38 7.30 -1.73
N LEU A 56 -11.66 6.23 -0.99
CA LEU A 56 -12.45 6.32 0.22
C LEU A 56 -11.71 7.04 1.35
N ARG A 57 -10.43 6.74 1.53
CA ARG A 57 -9.54 7.47 2.47
C ARG A 57 -9.52 8.97 2.17
N ALA A 58 -9.39 9.33 0.90
CA ALA A 58 -9.39 10.73 0.47
C ALA A 58 -10.72 11.45 0.75
N ARG A 59 -11.85 10.74 0.64
CA ARG A 59 -13.20 11.32 0.87
C ARG A 59 -13.62 11.30 2.33
N GLY A 60 -13.38 10.18 3.03
CA GLY A 60 -13.98 9.92 4.34
C GLY A 60 -13.22 10.50 5.53
N ALA A 61 -11.92 10.67 5.40
CA ALA A 61 -11.07 11.19 6.49
C ALA A 61 -10.92 12.71 6.43
N GLY A 62 -11.61 13.40 5.49
CA GLY A 62 -11.28 14.77 5.14
C GLY A 62 -9.75 14.83 5.15
N ASN A 63 -9.11 14.52 4.09
CA ASN A 63 -7.67 14.18 3.98
C ASN A 63 -6.72 15.16 4.69
N ARG A 64 -7.24 16.02 5.56
CA ARG A 64 -6.54 17.05 6.33
C ARG A 64 -5.19 17.44 5.70
N GLY A 65 -5.09 17.31 4.36
CA GLY A 65 -3.92 17.67 3.57
C GLY A 65 -2.83 16.62 3.43
N LEU A 66 -2.90 15.45 4.09
CA LEU A 66 -1.86 14.42 3.98
C LEU A 66 -2.09 13.45 2.81
N SER A 67 -1.02 13.16 2.06
CA SER A 67 -1.01 12.04 1.12
C SER A 67 -1.05 10.69 1.85
N THR A 68 -1.45 9.61 1.17
CA THR A 68 -1.43 8.25 1.74
C THR A 68 -0.04 7.89 2.29
N GLY A 69 1.03 8.21 1.57
CA GLY A 69 2.40 7.94 2.02
C GLY A 69 2.78 8.74 3.28
N ALA A 70 2.41 10.03 3.36
CA ALA A 70 2.68 10.83 4.54
C ALA A 70 1.89 10.31 5.76
N LEU A 71 0.64 9.90 5.55
CA LEU A 71 -0.16 9.27 6.60
C LEU A 71 0.46 7.96 7.10
N ASP A 72 0.92 7.09 6.20
CA ASP A 72 1.58 5.84 6.57
C ASP A 72 2.86 6.08 7.39
N VAL A 73 3.66 7.09 7.02
CA VAL A 73 4.82 7.51 7.81
C VAL A 73 4.39 8.02 9.18
N LEU A 74 3.39 8.90 9.27
CA LEU A 74 2.90 9.44 10.52
C LEU A 74 2.35 8.36 11.45
N MET A 75 1.61 7.38 10.92
CA MET A 75 1.12 6.23 11.70
C MET A 75 2.26 5.40 12.28
N ARG A 76 3.33 5.16 11.51
CA ARG A 76 4.54 4.46 11.99
C ARG A 76 5.25 5.23 13.09
N LEU A 77 5.37 6.55 12.93
CA LEU A 77 5.92 7.42 13.97
C LEU A 77 5.07 7.41 15.24
N GLY A 78 3.76 7.26 15.13
CA GLY A 78 2.83 7.20 16.25
C GLY A 78 3.02 6.00 17.17
N VAL A 79 3.57 4.88 16.64
CA VAL A 79 3.86 3.64 17.40
C VAL A 79 5.35 3.42 17.63
N ALA A 80 6.20 4.32 17.11
CA ALA A 80 7.64 4.24 17.27
C ALA A 80 8.08 4.50 18.72
N PRO A 81 9.26 3.99 19.13
CA PRO A 81 9.87 4.35 20.41
C PRO A 81 9.99 5.87 20.57
N GLY A 82 9.97 6.36 21.81
CA GLY A 82 10.03 7.80 22.12
C GLY A 82 11.29 8.51 21.61
N GLU A 83 12.37 7.79 21.37
CA GLU A 83 13.59 8.30 20.74
C GLU A 83 13.46 8.54 19.23
N GLY A 84 12.38 8.06 18.60
CA GLY A 84 12.13 8.18 17.17
C GLY A 84 12.81 7.11 16.34
N VAL A 85 12.68 7.21 15.02
CA VAL A 85 13.22 6.27 14.04
C VAL A 85 13.96 7.01 12.92
N THR A 86 14.91 6.35 12.28
CA THR A 86 15.63 6.91 11.13
C THR A 86 14.81 6.84 9.85
N VAL A 87 15.13 7.69 8.87
CA VAL A 87 14.53 7.63 7.52
C VAL A 87 14.75 6.26 6.88
N GLY A 88 15.92 5.64 7.10
CA GLY A 88 16.23 4.30 6.58
C GLY A 88 15.34 3.20 7.18
N GLU A 89 15.03 3.26 8.46
CA GLU A 89 14.12 2.34 9.14
C GLU A 89 12.68 2.52 8.61
N LEU A 90 12.22 3.76 8.43
CA LEU A 90 10.91 4.05 7.84
C LEU A 90 10.81 3.53 6.39
N ALA A 91 11.86 3.74 5.59
CA ALA A 91 11.92 3.28 4.21
C ALA A 91 11.84 1.75 4.11
N ARG A 92 12.63 1.05 4.93
CA ARG A 92 12.62 -0.41 5.01
C ARG A 92 11.27 -0.94 5.46
N ALA A 93 10.68 -0.35 6.48
CA ALA A 93 9.37 -0.74 6.99
C ALA A 93 8.23 -0.44 6.02
N GLY A 94 8.37 0.59 5.17
CA GLY A 94 7.39 0.97 4.14
C GLY A 94 7.57 0.29 2.79
N GLY A 95 8.69 -0.41 2.57
CA GLY A 95 9.02 -0.99 1.25
C GLY A 95 9.24 0.07 0.17
N VAL A 96 9.73 1.26 0.54
CA VAL A 96 9.95 2.40 -0.36
C VAL A 96 11.37 2.94 -0.24
N SER A 97 11.81 3.77 -1.18
CA SER A 97 13.15 4.36 -1.13
C SER A 97 13.28 5.41 -0.01
N SER A 98 14.49 5.55 0.56
CA SER A 98 14.80 6.58 1.55
C SER A 98 14.57 8.00 1.01
N ARG A 99 14.77 8.21 -0.29
CA ARG A 99 14.48 9.49 -0.95
C ARG A 99 13.00 9.84 -0.89
N ASN A 100 12.13 8.86 -1.14
CA ASN A 100 10.67 9.05 -1.03
C ASN A 100 10.29 9.40 0.41
N VAL A 101 10.78 8.63 1.40
CA VAL A 101 10.49 8.89 2.82
C VAL A 101 10.98 10.27 3.24
N THR A 102 12.15 10.72 2.75
CA THR A 102 12.67 12.08 3.04
C THR A 102 11.65 13.14 2.64
N GLY A 103 11.09 13.09 1.42
CA GLY A 103 10.07 14.04 0.97
C GLY A 103 8.77 13.97 1.76
N LEU A 104 8.36 12.76 2.21
CA LEU A 104 7.20 12.59 3.08
C LEU A 104 7.43 13.19 4.46
N VAL A 105 8.62 13.00 5.05
CA VAL A 105 9.02 13.61 6.32
C VAL A 105 9.09 15.13 6.20
N ASP A 106 9.63 15.68 5.11
CA ASP A 106 9.65 17.14 4.87
C ASP A 106 8.23 17.73 4.88
N THR A 107 7.28 17.01 4.31
CA THR A 107 5.87 17.40 4.34
C THR A 107 5.32 17.39 5.77
N LEU A 108 5.55 16.31 6.52
CA LEU A 108 5.09 16.19 7.91
C LEU A 108 5.74 17.23 8.84
N GLU A 109 7.00 17.59 8.62
CA GLU A 109 7.70 18.66 9.36
C GLU A 109 7.11 20.03 9.06
N ARG A 110 6.90 20.35 7.78
CA ARG A 110 6.25 21.61 7.37
C ARG A 110 4.85 21.76 7.98
N ASP A 111 4.12 20.65 8.11
CA ASP A 111 2.78 20.63 8.69
C ASP A 111 2.81 20.51 10.22
N GLY A 112 4.00 20.52 10.86
CA GLY A 112 4.18 20.46 12.29
C GLY A 112 3.86 19.11 12.95
N LEU A 113 3.68 18.04 12.16
CA LEU A 113 3.24 16.73 12.65
C LEU A 113 4.41 15.81 13.05
N ALA A 114 5.58 16.04 12.49
CA ALA A 114 6.82 15.35 12.81
C ALA A 114 7.96 16.35 13.01
N ALA A 115 9.06 15.93 13.61
CA ALA A 115 10.27 16.71 13.76
C ALA A 115 11.51 15.82 13.61
N ARG A 116 12.56 16.38 13.00
CA ARG A 116 13.89 15.77 12.99
C ARG A 116 14.63 16.15 14.27
N VAL A 117 15.20 15.16 14.91
CA VAL A 117 15.98 15.32 16.13
C VAL A 117 17.35 14.63 15.99
N PRO A 118 18.43 15.16 16.57
CA PRO A 118 19.71 14.47 16.64
C PRO A 118 19.57 13.12 17.36
N ASP A 119 20.23 12.09 16.84
CA ASP A 119 20.34 10.82 17.57
C ASP A 119 21.18 11.03 18.86
N ARG A 120 20.75 10.41 19.97
CA ARG A 120 21.45 10.54 21.24
C ARG A 120 22.79 9.80 21.30
N GLN A 121 22.92 8.71 20.50
CA GLN A 121 24.10 7.84 20.49
C GLN A 121 25.07 8.23 19.39
N ASP A 122 24.54 8.66 18.20
CA ASP A 122 25.33 9.12 17.07
C ASP A 122 24.89 10.52 16.63
N ARG A 123 25.64 11.54 17.01
CA ARG A 123 25.36 12.94 16.65
C ARG A 123 25.36 13.24 15.16
N ARG A 124 25.85 12.30 14.32
CA ARG A 124 25.80 12.41 12.84
C ARG A 124 24.50 11.84 12.28
N ALA A 125 23.78 11.05 13.06
CA ALA A 125 22.51 10.48 12.68
C ALA A 125 21.35 11.39 13.10
N VAL A 126 20.28 11.36 12.28
CA VAL A 126 19.04 12.10 12.50
C VAL A 126 17.90 11.11 12.63
N ARG A 127 17.11 11.27 13.67
CA ARG A 127 15.86 10.55 13.89
C ARG A 127 14.66 11.43 13.60
N VAL A 128 13.55 10.81 13.26
CA VAL A 128 12.26 11.45 13.06
C VAL A 128 11.35 11.05 14.22
N GLN A 129 10.74 12.02 14.86
CA GLN A 129 9.79 11.82 15.94
C GLN A 129 8.43 12.43 15.57
N ILE A 130 7.36 11.85 16.09
CA ILE A 130 6.04 12.46 16.02
C ILE A 130 5.97 13.59 17.07
N THR A 131 5.41 14.73 16.70
CA THR A 131 5.15 15.84 17.63
C THR A 131 3.89 15.61 18.46
N SER A 132 3.63 16.46 19.47
CA SER A 132 2.35 16.48 20.18
C SER A 132 1.18 16.77 19.23
N GLN A 133 1.37 17.71 18.31
CA GLN A 133 0.37 18.02 17.28
C GLN A 133 0.10 16.82 16.36
N GLY A 134 1.15 16.08 15.96
CA GLY A 134 1.01 14.86 15.17
C GLY A 134 0.24 13.76 15.91
N ARG A 135 0.44 13.62 17.23
CA ARG A 135 -0.32 12.67 18.06
C ARG A 135 -1.80 13.05 18.13
N THR A 136 -2.13 14.30 18.41
CA THR A 136 -3.49 14.81 18.41
C THR A 136 -4.16 14.60 17.05
N TRP A 137 -3.43 14.88 15.97
CA TRP A 137 -3.91 14.66 14.61
C TRP A 137 -4.26 13.17 14.35
N LEU A 138 -3.40 12.24 14.79
CA LEU A 138 -3.66 10.80 14.67
C LEU A 138 -4.87 10.36 15.52
N ASP A 139 -5.01 10.86 16.72
CA ASP A 139 -6.13 10.54 17.61
C ASP A 139 -7.47 10.96 17.00
N ASP A 140 -7.53 12.16 16.44
CA ASP A 140 -8.70 12.67 15.72
C ASP A 140 -8.99 11.89 14.43
N PHE A 141 -7.94 11.34 13.79
CA PHE A 141 -8.04 10.58 12.55
C PHE A 141 -8.51 9.14 12.75
N ARG A 142 -8.22 8.52 13.89
CA ARG A 142 -8.46 7.08 14.15
C ARG A 142 -9.89 6.65 13.94
N LEU A 143 -10.86 7.37 14.53
CA LEU A 143 -12.27 6.97 14.47
C LEU A 143 -12.88 7.12 13.07
N PRO A 144 -12.70 8.25 12.37
CA PRO A 144 -13.13 8.38 10.97
C PRO A 144 -12.49 7.32 10.05
N ALA A 145 -11.19 7.06 10.19
CA ALA A 145 -10.48 6.06 9.39
C ALA A 145 -11.02 4.65 9.62
N ARG A 146 -11.25 4.27 10.90
CA ARG A 146 -11.82 2.97 11.25
C ARG A 146 -13.20 2.80 10.62
N ARG A 147 -14.11 3.79 10.75
CA ARG A 147 -15.45 3.75 10.15
C ARG A 147 -15.40 3.63 8.63
N ALA A 148 -14.48 4.33 7.97
CA ALA A 148 -14.27 4.22 6.53
C ALA A 148 -13.83 2.80 6.13
N MET A 149 -12.89 2.20 6.86
CA MET A 149 -12.45 0.81 6.60
C MET A 149 -13.58 -0.20 6.86
N GLU A 150 -14.30 -0.08 7.98
CA GLU A 150 -15.45 -0.93 8.29
C GLU A 150 -16.53 -0.87 7.18
N SER A 151 -16.71 0.29 6.54
CA SER A 151 -17.68 0.44 5.46
C SER A 151 -17.29 -0.31 4.18
N ILE A 152 -16.00 -0.45 3.89
CA ILE A 152 -15.50 -1.21 2.72
C ILE A 152 -15.80 -2.71 2.89
N PHE A 153 -15.64 -3.22 4.11
CA PHE A 153 -15.84 -4.64 4.41
C PHE A 153 -17.29 -4.98 4.80
N ARG A 154 -18.23 -4.03 4.65
CA ARG A 154 -19.63 -4.30 4.95
C ARG A 154 -20.18 -5.39 4.03
N GLY A 155 -20.72 -6.47 4.62
CA GLY A 155 -21.25 -7.61 3.87
C GLY A 155 -20.18 -8.61 3.40
N VAL A 156 -18.93 -8.45 3.84
CA VAL A 156 -17.88 -9.46 3.65
C VAL A 156 -17.73 -10.23 4.96
N GLU A 157 -17.76 -11.56 4.88
CA GLU A 157 -17.62 -12.44 6.05
C GLU A 157 -16.23 -12.28 6.68
N PRO A 158 -16.11 -12.36 8.03
CA PRO A 158 -14.83 -12.21 8.73
C PRO A 158 -13.74 -13.18 8.24
N ASP A 159 -14.12 -14.41 7.89
CA ASP A 159 -13.20 -15.42 7.36
C ASP A 159 -12.65 -15.03 5.98
N ASP A 160 -13.46 -14.40 5.14
CA ASP A 160 -13.01 -13.91 3.83
C ASP A 160 -12.10 -12.69 3.98
N VAL A 161 -12.33 -11.82 4.96
CA VAL A 161 -11.40 -10.73 5.30
C VAL A 161 -10.06 -11.31 5.79
N ALA A 162 -10.08 -12.36 6.61
CA ALA A 162 -8.86 -13.03 7.07
C ALA A 162 -8.10 -13.72 5.92
N ARG A 163 -8.82 -14.35 4.99
CA ARG A 163 -8.26 -14.95 3.77
C ARG A 163 -7.65 -13.90 2.85
N LEU A 164 -8.34 -12.78 2.63
CA LEU A 164 -7.80 -11.66 1.85
C LEU A 164 -6.48 -11.16 2.44
N ARG A 165 -6.42 -10.94 3.76
CA ARG A 165 -5.18 -10.57 4.44
C ARG A 165 -4.07 -11.58 4.20
N HIS A 166 -4.37 -12.88 4.36
CA HIS A 166 -3.39 -13.96 4.13
C HIS A 166 -2.86 -13.93 2.70
N LEU A 167 -3.74 -13.87 1.70
CA LEU A 167 -3.35 -13.87 0.29
C LEU A 167 -2.49 -12.65 -0.06
N CYS A 168 -2.87 -11.45 0.40
CA CYS A 168 -2.07 -10.25 0.18
C CYS A 168 -0.66 -10.37 0.78
N LEU A 169 -0.54 -10.89 2.01
CA LEU A 169 0.76 -11.07 2.67
C LEU A 169 1.60 -12.18 2.00
N SER A 170 0.97 -13.23 1.49
CA SER A 170 1.64 -14.28 0.72
C SER A 170 2.25 -13.72 -0.59
N LEU A 171 1.56 -12.79 -1.26
CA LEU A 171 2.12 -12.11 -2.42
C LEU A 171 3.36 -11.29 -2.06
N VAL A 172 3.34 -10.57 -0.92
CA VAL A 172 4.50 -9.82 -0.43
C VAL A 172 5.68 -10.76 -0.10
N GLU A 173 5.40 -11.92 0.51
CA GLU A 173 6.44 -12.91 0.80
C GLU A 173 7.04 -13.52 -0.47
N ASN A 174 6.21 -13.85 -1.45
CA ASN A 174 6.67 -14.37 -2.74
C ASN A 174 7.53 -13.34 -3.48
N GLN A 175 7.12 -12.08 -3.51
CA GLN A 175 7.91 -11.01 -4.11
C GLN A 175 9.31 -10.90 -3.46
N ARG A 176 9.40 -10.92 -2.13
CA ARG A 176 10.68 -10.91 -1.41
C ARG A 176 11.55 -12.14 -1.71
N ARG A 177 10.91 -13.29 -1.99
CA ARG A 177 11.62 -14.51 -2.39
C ARG A 177 12.22 -14.36 -3.78
N VAL A 178 11.46 -13.79 -4.72
CA VAL A 178 11.93 -13.51 -6.08
C VAL A 178 13.08 -12.51 -6.06
N GLU A 179 12.99 -11.42 -5.32
CA GLU A 179 14.08 -10.44 -5.19
C GLU A 179 15.37 -11.09 -4.67
N ARG A 180 15.28 -11.87 -3.59
CA ARG A 180 16.46 -12.59 -3.06
C ARG A 180 17.07 -13.56 -4.07
N TYR A 181 16.26 -14.23 -4.89
CA TYR A 181 16.74 -15.11 -5.94
C TYR A 181 17.48 -14.32 -7.04
N LEU A 182 16.94 -13.19 -7.45
CA LEU A 182 17.57 -12.32 -8.46
C LEU A 182 18.87 -11.68 -7.95
N GLU A 183 18.92 -11.28 -6.68
CA GLU A 183 20.11 -10.72 -6.05
C GLU A 183 21.19 -11.79 -5.79
N GLY A 184 20.79 -13.02 -5.44
CA GLY A 184 21.71 -14.15 -5.19
C GLY A 184 22.18 -14.90 -6.45
N GLY A 185 21.44 -14.77 -7.57
CA GLY A 185 21.73 -15.45 -8.84
C GLY A 185 22.68 -14.71 -9.80
N GLY A 186 23.24 -13.58 -9.37
CA GLY A 186 24.15 -12.76 -10.18
C GLY A 186 25.59 -13.27 -10.31
N VAL A 187 25.90 -14.48 -9.85
CA VAL A 187 27.25 -15.08 -10.01
C VAL A 187 27.12 -16.56 -10.37
N THR A 188 27.00 -16.86 -11.63
CA THR A 188 27.76 -17.94 -12.34
C THR A 188 27.19 -18.12 -13.75
N GLY A 189 27.55 -17.25 -14.68
CA GLY A 189 27.55 -17.56 -16.11
C GLY A 189 28.82 -18.36 -16.40
N GLN A 190 28.80 -19.66 -16.17
CA GLN A 190 29.81 -20.54 -16.74
C GLN A 190 29.19 -21.22 -17.97
N VAL A 191 29.48 -20.61 -19.11
CA VAL A 191 29.43 -21.27 -20.43
C VAL A 191 30.26 -22.55 -20.34
N VAL A 192 29.62 -23.68 -20.49
CA VAL A 192 30.31 -24.94 -20.86
C VAL A 192 29.90 -25.24 -22.28
N GLY A 193 30.93 -25.36 -23.13
CA GLY A 193 30.91 -25.54 -24.57
C GLY A 193 30.22 -26.79 -25.11
#